data_d6f5c231949b53795d40be293b129080
#
_entry.id   d6f5c231949b53795d40be293b129080
#
_cell.length_a   1.000
_cell.length_b   1.000
_cell.length_c   1.000
_cell.angle_alpha   90.00
_cell.angle_beta   90.00
_cell.angle_gamma   90.00
#
_symmetry.space_group_name_H-M   'P 1'
#
loop_
_entity.id
_entity.type
_entity.pdbx_description
1 polymer ?
#
loop_
_entity_poly.entity_id
_entity_poly.type
_entity_poly.pdbx_seq_one_letter_code
_entity_poly.pdbx_strand_id
1 'polypeptide(L)'
;MKNYPIKYLHGEVSKIFATLQGVDFNNAVKNGFINDIFEADTEGKITETSHILNNRVHLSMAFCQYLWIFCKIGILFSDNDIVNECISIMPEDERRKFYQELEFAKTNADLNIKGVKEALYADSVLNREDVLRTTSELVGYANEISENGASNDLKEKLLKYIQDPIFSIGVNGAYTYALAFILLHEYTHFELGHNQTEGPKNDELDADFSAFWSLYSEAKNEQEARTVVVGMVCSLSTIAILQRTWQETEEHPSITERIERLLDSVNDKPECLVKVKHMICYYIRIWAFVTGCGDCPDFVEGDLDKSFDEMFEYVKQH
;
A
#
# COMPACT_ATOMS: atom_id res chain seq x y z
N MET A 1 18.97 9.62 17.54
CA MET A 1 18.16 9.44 16.32
C MET A 1 17.08 8.44 16.63
N LYS A 2 15.81 8.83 16.48
CA LYS A 2 14.69 7.89 16.62
C LYS A 2 14.78 6.87 15.47
N ASN A 3 14.92 5.59 15.75
CA ASN A 3 15.05 4.55 14.74
C ASN A 3 13.66 4.15 14.23
N TYR A 4 13.21 4.80 13.16
CA TYR A 4 12.02 4.35 12.44
C TYR A 4 12.41 3.26 11.44
N PRO A 5 11.78 2.07 11.50
CA PRO A 5 12.18 0.92 10.68
C PRO A 5 12.19 1.18 9.18
N ILE A 6 11.24 1.99 8.68
CA ILE A 6 11.08 2.28 7.25
C ILE A 6 11.96 3.41 6.72
N LYS A 7 12.75 4.06 7.59
CA LYS A 7 13.57 5.22 7.21
C LYS A 7 14.49 4.96 6.01
N TYR A 8 15.02 3.75 5.87
CA TYR A 8 15.91 3.42 4.77
C TYR A 8 15.19 3.43 3.39
N LEU A 9 13.87 3.27 3.34
CA LEU A 9 13.10 3.33 2.09
C LEU A 9 12.92 4.76 1.58
N HIS A 10 13.08 5.77 2.43
CA HIS A 10 12.87 7.16 2.06
C HIS A 10 13.88 7.66 1.01
N GLY A 11 15.06 7.04 0.94
CA GLY A 11 16.02 7.32 -0.12
C GLY A 11 15.50 7.00 -1.51
N GLU A 12 14.70 5.97 -1.66
CA GLU A 12 14.07 5.60 -2.95
C GLU A 12 12.92 6.55 -3.28
N VAL A 13 12.10 6.92 -2.30
CA VAL A 13 11.05 7.94 -2.46
C VAL A 13 11.65 9.27 -2.91
N SER A 14 12.77 9.68 -2.29
CA SER A 14 13.50 10.89 -2.67
C SER A 14 13.95 10.88 -4.12
N LYS A 15 14.44 9.74 -4.61
CA LYS A 15 14.87 9.58 -6.02
C LYS A 15 13.70 9.72 -6.98
N ILE A 16 12.57 9.07 -6.67
CA ILE A 16 11.36 9.16 -7.50
C ILE A 16 10.90 10.61 -7.56
N PHE A 17 10.75 11.27 -6.42
CA PHE A 17 10.32 12.67 -6.35
C PHE A 17 11.25 13.60 -7.12
N ALA A 18 12.56 13.48 -6.94
CA ALA A 18 13.55 14.27 -7.65
C ALA A 18 13.51 14.05 -9.17
N THR A 19 13.27 12.83 -9.61
CA THR A 19 13.18 12.49 -11.04
C THR A 19 11.95 13.12 -11.68
N LEU A 20 10.80 13.04 -11.02
CA LEU A 20 9.52 13.48 -11.61
C LEU A 20 9.33 14.99 -11.55
N GLN A 21 9.75 15.62 -10.47
CA GLN A 21 9.51 17.05 -10.26
C GLN A 21 10.73 17.94 -10.53
N GLY A 22 11.87 17.34 -10.86
CA GLY A 22 13.12 18.08 -10.97
C GLY A 22 13.56 18.74 -9.65
N VAL A 23 12.94 18.36 -8.54
CA VAL A 23 13.19 18.91 -7.20
C VAL A 23 13.98 17.89 -6.40
N ASP A 24 15.13 18.30 -5.90
CA ASP A 24 15.86 17.51 -4.91
C ASP A 24 15.07 17.47 -3.60
N PHE A 25 14.66 16.27 -3.19
CA PHE A 25 13.91 16.05 -1.95
C PHE A 25 14.62 16.66 -0.73
N ASN A 26 15.93 16.48 -0.64
CA ASN A 26 16.71 17.05 0.46
C ASN A 26 16.68 18.59 0.45
N ASN A 27 16.69 19.21 -0.73
CA ASN A 27 16.52 20.64 -0.86
C ASN A 27 15.10 21.08 -0.53
N ALA A 28 14.08 20.34 -0.91
CA ALA A 28 12.70 20.61 -0.54
C ALA A 28 12.49 20.58 0.97
N VAL A 29 13.08 19.59 1.66
CA VAL A 29 13.10 19.52 3.13
C VAL A 29 13.87 20.70 3.74
N LYS A 30 15.09 20.96 3.24
CA LYS A 30 15.94 22.04 3.75
C LYS A 30 15.30 23.43 3.58
N ASN A 31 14.61 23.66 2.47
CA ASN A 31 13.91 24.91 2.20
C ASN A 31 12.55 24.97 2.91
N GLY A 32 12.16 23.91 3.59
CA GLY A 32 10.94 23.84 4.37
C GLY A 32 9.68 23.65 3.55
N PHE A 33 9.80 23.20 2.29
CA PHE A 33 8.65 22.83 1.47
C PHE A 33 8.04 21.49 1.93
N ILE A 34 8.88 20.48 2.21
CA ILE A 34 8.47 19.23 2.82
C ILE A 34 9.06 19.18 4.22
N ASN A 35 8.27 18.78 5.23
CA ASN A 35 8.83 18.57 6.55
C ASN A 35 9.82 17.41 6.55
N ASP A 36 10.83 17.45 7.43
CA ASP A 36 11.74 16.31 7.57
C ASP A 36 11.03 15.13 8.22
N ILE A 37 10.50 14.24 7.39
CA ILE A 37 9.82 13.02 7.82
C ILE A 37 10.72 12.05 8.59
N PHE A 38 12.04 12.25 8.59
CA PHE A 38 12.97 11.49 9.41
C PHE A 38 13.12 12.05 10.83
N GLU A 39 12.81 13.32 11.00
CA GLU A 39 12.86 14.05 12.26
C GLU A 39 11.48 14.47 12.73
N ALA A 40 10.47 14.38 11.86
CA ALA A 40 9.11 14.76 12.17
C ALA A 40 8.65 14.10 13.47
N ASP A 41 8.20 14.94 14.33
CA ASP A 41 7.76 14.56 15.67
C ASP A 41 6.52 13.69 15.56
N THR A 42 6.64 12.43 15.99
CA THR A 42 5.43 11.66 16.09
C THR A 42 5.62 10.43 16.95
N GLU A 43 5.86 10.73 18.23
CA GLU A 43 5.66 9.74 19.27
C GLU A 43 4.17 9.60 19.64
N GLY A 44 3.30 10.44 19.06
CA GLY A 44 1.87 10.43 19.30
C GLY A 44 1.08 9.59 18.31
N LYS A 45 -0.23 9.44 18.59
CA LYS A 45 -1.19 8.83 17.65
C LYS A 45 -1.21 9.54 16.30
N ILE A 46 -1.65 8.86 15.27
CA ILE A 46 -1.87 9.46 13.98
C ILE A 46 -3.11 10.38 14.09
N THR A 47 -2.90 11.67 13.97
CA THR A 47 -3.98 12.67 13.94
C THR A 47 -4.35 13.05 12.51
N GLU A 48 -3.37 12.99 11.60
CA GLU A 48 -3.49 13.36 10.20
C GLU A 48 -2.58 12.47 9.36
N THR A 49 -2.96 12.23 8.12
CA THR A 49 -2.17 11.43 7.18
C THR A 49 -1.04 12.25 6.57
N SER A 50 -1.42 13.23 5.78
CA SER A 50 -0.62 14.27 5.16
C SER A 50 -1.48 15.54 5.06
N HIS A 51 -0.86 16.67 5.05
CA HIS A 51 -1.56 17.95 4.85
C HIS A 51 -0.58 19.05 4.46
N ILE A 52 -1.11 20.10 3.88
CA ILE A 52 -0.34 21.33 3.60
C ILE A 52 -0.62 22.34 4.70
N LEU A 53 0.43 22.73 5.40
CA LEU A 53 0.37 23.79 6.41
C LEU A 53 1.47 24.81 6.15
N ASN A 54 1.11 26.09 6.04
CA ASN A 54 2.06 27.18 5.75
C ASN A 54 2.91 26.92 4.49
N ASN A 55 2.30 26.44 3.41
CA ASN A 55 2.96 26.05 2.16
C ASN A 55 4.02 24.94 2.32
N ARG A 56 3.79 24.02 3.25
CA ARG A 56 4.67 22.86 3.49
C ARG A 56 3.86 21.59 3.55
N VAL A 57 4.36 20.54 2.93
CA VAL A 57 3.82 19.19 3.05
C VAL A 57 4.30 18.59 4.37
N HIS A 58 3.36 18.15 5.19
CA HIS A 58 3.61 17.48 6.44
C HIS A 58 3.21 16.00 6.32
N LEU A 59 4.12 15.09 6.71
CA LEU A 59 3.89 13.65 6.78
C LEU A 59 4.20 13.14 8.20
N SER A 60 3.33 12.29 8.69
CA SER A 60 3.54 11.61 9.97
C SER A 60 4.38 10.36 9.80
N MET A 61 5.46 10.20 10.59
CA MET A 61 6.22 8.94 10.61
C MET A 61 5.41 7.76 11.12
N ALA A 62 4.47 8.00 12.04
CA ALA A 62 3.52 6.98 12.48
C ALA A 62 2.63 6.54 11.31
N PHE A 63 2.13 7.49 10.52
CA PHE A 63 1.38 7.17 9.31
C PHE A 63 2.23 6.39 8.27
N CYS A 64 3.48 6.77 8.06
CA CYS A 64 4.38 6.04 7.16
C CYS A 64 4.54 4.57 7.59
N GLN A 65 4.65 4.27 8.88
CA GLN A 65 4.70 2.89 9.38
C GLN A 65 3.36 2.17 9.23
N TYR A 66 2.27 2.86 9.49
CA TYR A 66 0.91 2.37 9.27
C TYR A 66 0.69 1.99 7.81
N LEU A 67 1.06 2.86 6.87
CA LEU A 67 0.99 2.63 5.44
C LEU A 67 1.80 1.39 5.02
N TRP A 68 3.05 1.24 5.54
CA TRP A 68 3.87 0.06 5.24
C TRP A 68 3.20 -1.23 5.70
N ILE A 69 2.58 -1.23 6.89
CA ILE A 69 1.84 -2.38 7.42
C ILE A 69 0.72 -2.78 6.45
N PHE A 70 -0.07 -1.81 5.98
CA PHE A 70 -1.16 -2.11 5.05
C PHE A 70 -0.67 -2.53 3.67
N CYS A 71 0.42 -1.98 3.16
CA CYS A 71 1.07 -2.51 1.96
C CYS A 71 1.43 -4.01 2.14
N LYS A 72 1.97 -4.38 3.31
CA LYS A 72 2.31 -5.78 3.61
C LYS A 72 1.07 -6.66 3.66
N ILE A 73 0.02 -6.24 4.33
CA ILE A 73 -1.23 -6.99 4.46
C ILE A 73 -1.87 -7.24 3.09
N GLY A 74 -2.04 -6.18 2.29
CA GLY A 74 -2.65 -6.29 0.96
C GLY A 74 -1.89 -7.25 0.04
N ILE A 75 -0.56 -7.17 0.04
CA ILE A 75 0.29 -8.06 -0.77
C ILE A 75 0.22 -9.50 -0.27
N LEU A 76 0.26 -9.73 1.05
CA LEU A 76 0.17 -11.09 1.60
C LEU A 76 -1.11 -11.80 1.18
N PHE A 77 -2.26 -11.13 1.26
CA PHE A 77 -3.53 -11.72 0.88
C PHE A 77 -3.63 -11.94 -0.62
N SER A 78 -3.32 -10.92 -1.43
CA SER A 78 -3.42 -11.06 -2.88
C SER A 78 -2.47 -12.12 -3.42
N ASP A 79 -1.26 -12.21 -2.89
CA ASP A 79 -0.30 -13.22 -3.32
C ASP A 79 -0.69 -14.62 -2.84
N ASN A 80 -1.30 -14.76 -1.64
CA ASN A 80 -1.85 -16.04 -1.18
C ASN A 80 -2.93 -16.55 -2.14
N ASP A 81 -3.87 -15.70 -2.53
CA ASP A 81 -4.95 -16.10 -3.43
C ASP A 81 -4.42 -16.43 -4.83
N ILE A 82 -3.59 -15.57 -5.41
CA ILE A 82 -3.01 -15.77 -6.74
C ILE A 82 -2.16 -17.05 -6.80
N VAL A 83 -1.30 -17.28 -5.81
CA VAL A 83 -0.44 -18.48 -5.78
C VAL A 83 -1.29 -19.73 -5.62
N ASN A 84 -2.30 -19.74 -4.73
CA ASN A 84 -3.18 -20.89 -4.56
C ASN A 84 -4.02 -21.16 -5.82
N GLU A 85 -4.52 -20.13 -6.49
CA GLU A 85 -5.23 -20.27 -7.76
C GLU A 85 -4.32 -20.89 -8.83
N CYS A 86 -3.12 -20.34 -9.02
CA CYS A 86 -2.14 -20.89 -9.97
C CYS A 86 -1.84 -22.38 -9.71
N ILE A 87 -1.66 -22.77 -8.44
CA ILE A 87 -1.40 -24.17 -8.07
C ILE A 87 -2.63 -25.04 -8.33
N SER A 88 -3.83 -24.55 -8.10
CA SER A 88 -5.07 -25.31 -8.30
C SER A 88 -5.28 -25.74 -9.76
N ILE A 89 -4.90 -24.87 -10.71
CA ILE A 89 -5.02 -25.13 -12.16
C ILE A 89 -3.77 -25.79 -12.77
N MET A 90 -2.69 -25.93 -11.99
CA MET A 90 -1.42 -26.48 -12.48
C MET A 90 -1.55 -28.00 -12.73
N PRO A 91 -1.02 -28.52 -13.85
CA PRO A 91 -0.91 -29.95 -14.11
C PRO A 91 -0.22 -30.71 -12.95
N GLU A 92 -0.63 -31.95 -12.71
CA GLU A 92 -0.16 -32.71 -11.53
C GLU A 92 1.36 -32.90 -11.49
N ASP A 93 2.00 -33.10 -12.63
CA ASP A 93 3.45 -33.25 -12.74
C ASP A 93 4.19 -31.92 -12.47
N GLU A 94 3.68 -30.81 -12.96
CA GLU A 94 4.22 -29.48 -12.66
C GLU A 94 4.03 -29.12 -11.19
N ARG A 95 2.85 -29.38 -10.61
CA ARG A 95 2.57 -29.18 -9.20
C ARG A 95 3.50 -30.00 -8.31
N ARG A 96 3.77 -31.25 -8.68
CA ARG A 96 4.74 -32.11 -7.96
C ARG A 96 6.15 -31.53 -8.02
N LYS A 97 6.58 -31.05 -9.19
CA LYS A 97 7.87 -30.41 -9.36
C LYS A 97 7.98 -29.13 -8.52
N PHE A 98 6.95 -28.31 -8.52
CA PHE A 98 6.87 -27.09 -7.72
C PHE A 98 7.07 -27.39 -6.21
N TYR A 99 6.36 -28.36 -5.65
CA TYR A 99 6.55 -28.76 -4.24
C TYR A 99 7.95 -29.34 -3.96
N GLN A 100 8.56 -30.04 -4.91
CA GLN A 100 9.95 -30.50 -4.76
C GLN A 100 10.93 -29.33 -4.72
N GLU A 101 10.71 -28.30 -5.52
CA GLU A 101 11.53 -27.08 -5.53
C GLU A 101 11.36 -26.30 -4.21
N LEU A 102 10.14 -26.23 -3.66
CA LEU A 102 9.89 -25.64 -2.34
C LEU A 102 10.65 -26.38 -1.23
N GLU A 103 10.57 -27.69 -1.18
CA GLU A 103 11.28 -28.49 -0.17
C GLU A 103 12.80 -28.37 -0.32
N PHE A 104 13.30 -28.30 -1.56
CA PHE A 104 14.71 -28.00 -1.82
C PHE A 104 15.10 -26.62 -1.29
N ALA A 105 14.31 -25.60 -1.54
CA ALA A 105 14.54 -24.24 -1.05
C ALA A 105 14.57 -24.15 0.47
N LYS A 106 13.63 -24.82 1.15
CA LYS A 106 13.59 -24.91 2.63
C LYS A 106 14.84 -25.56 3.22
N THR A 107 15.32 -26.63 2.56
CA THR A 107 16.47 -27.39 3.03
C THR A 107 17.80 -26.66 2.80
N ASN A 108 17.86 -25.84 1.74
CA ASN A 108 19.08 -25.19 1.28
C ASN A 108 19.05 -23.68 1.43
N ALA A 109 18.46 -23.11 2.42
CA ALA A 109 18.14 -21.71 2.67
C ALA A 109 19.25 -20.65 2.30
N ASP A 110 20.11 -20.94 1.32
CA ASP A 110 21.05 -19.97 0.72
C ASP A 110 20.29 -19.05 -0.24
N LEU A 111 19.98 -17.85 0.24
CA LEU A 111 19.26 -16.83 -0.50
C LEU A 111 20.02 -16.30 -1.75
N ASN A 112 21.25 -16.74 -1.99
CA ASN A 112 22.00 -16.39 -3.18
C ASN A 112 21.75 -17.36 -4.35
N ILE A 113 21.15 -18.52 -4.11
CA ILE A 113 20.75 -19.45 -5.16
C ILE A 113 19.56 -18.86 -5.92
N LYS A 114 19.67 -18.79 -7.25
CA LYS A 114 18.60 -18.29 -8.11
C LYS A 114 17.30 -19.10 -7.89
N GLY A 115 16.20 -18.41 -7.67
CA GLY A 115 14.88 -19.00 -7.46
C GLY A 115 14.58 -19.43 -6.01
N VAL A 116 15.58 -19.49 -5.12
CA VAL A 116 15.34 -19.86 -3.71
C VAL A 116 14.50 -18.81 -3.00
N LYS A 117 14.73 -17.53 -3.25
CA LYS A 117 13.94 -16.44 -2.65
C LYS A 117 12.48 -16.51 -3.07
N GLU A 118 12.23 -16.72 -4.34
CA GLU A 118 10.90 -16.84 -4.91
C GLU A 118 10.18 -18.06 -4.35
N ALA A 119 10.86 -19.19 -4.23
CA ALA A 119 10.31 -20.40 -3.65
C ALA A 119 9.99 -20.23 -2.16
N LEU A 120 10.89 -19.64 -1.37
CA LEU A 120 10.65 -19.36 0.05
C LEU A 120 9.54 -18.34 0.25
N TYR A 121 9.42 -17.36 -0.63
CA TYR A 121 8.30 -16.43 -0.60
C TYR A 121 6.98 -17.14 -0.92
N ALA A 122 6.93 -17.94 -1.98
CA ALA A 122 5.75 -18.73 -2.32
C ALA A 122 5.32 -19.60 -1.14
N ASP A 123 6.25 -20.27 -0.46
CA ASP A 123 5.96 -21.06 0.75
C ASP A 123 5.36 -20.19 1.88
N SER A 124 5.88 -19.00 2.08
CA SER A 124 5.38 -18.09 3.12
C SER A 124 3.95 -17.60 2.89
N VAL A 125 3.50 -17.56 1.64
CA VAL A 125 2.15 -17.11 1.28
C VAL A 125 1.19 -18.26 1.00
N LEU A 126 1.66 -19.49 0.82
CA LEU A 126 0.81 -20.67 0.57
C LEU A 126 -0.09 -21.01 1.76
N ASN A 127 0.42 -20.91 2.96
CA ASN A 127 -0.31 -21.28 4.15
C ASN A 127 -1.26 -20.17 4.58
N ARG A 128 -2.54 -20.36 4.32
CA ARG A 128 -3.60 -19.39 4.67
C ARG A 128 -3.63 -19.06 6.15
N GLU A 129 -3.38 -20.02 7.03
CA GLU A 129 -3.38 -19.80 8.48
C GLU A 129 -2.21 -18.89 8.91
N ASP A 130 -1.04 -19.05 8.30
CA ASP A 130 0.13 -18.21 8.55
C ASP A 130 -0.10 -16.77 8.04
N VAL A 131 -0.73 -16.63 6.89
CA VAL A 131 -1.13 -15.32 6.35
C VAL A 131 -2.12 -14.62 7.28
N LEU A 132 -3.15 -15.33 7.76
CA LEU A 132 -4.14 -14.79 8.69
C LEU A 132 -3.50 -14.42 10.03
N ARG A 133 -2.62 -15.26 10.58
CA ARG A 133 -1.90 -14.98 11.83
C ARG A 133 -1.03 -13.73 11.69
N THR A 134 -0.21 -13.67 10.64
CA THR A 134 0.67 -12.52 10.36
C THR A 134 -0.14 -11.24 10.18
N THR A 135 -1.25 -11.31 9.47
CA THR A 135 -2.16 -10.17 9.26
C THR A 135 -2.76 -9.71 10.59
N SER A 136 -3.23 -10.63 11.42
CA SER A 136 -3.79 -10.28 12.73
C SER A 136 -2.78 -9.54 13.61
N GLU A 137 -1.52 -9.99 13.63
CA GLU A 137 -0.43 -9.30 14.32
C GLU A 137 -0.19 -7.89 13.75
N LEU A 138 -0.12 -7.77 12.42
CA LEU A 138 0.11 -6.50 11.75
C LEU A 138 -1.04 -5.50 11.95
N VAL A 139 -2.29 -5.97 11.94
CA VAL A 139 -3.46 -5.12 12.27
C VAL A 139 -3.39 -4.67 13.73
N GLY A 140 -2.98 -5.54 14.66
CA GLY A 140 -2.73 -5.17 16.04
C GLY A 140 -1.69 -4.06 16.17
N TYR A 141 -0.58 -4.15 15.43
CA TYR A 141 0.44 -3.10 15.39
C TYR A 141 -0.06 -1.80 14.75
N ALA A 142 -0.86 -1.89 13.69
CA ALA A 142 -1.46 -0.72 13.07
C ALA A 142 -2.38 0.03 14.04
N ASN A 143 -3.23 -0.69 14.77
CA ASN A 143 -4.10 -0.10 15.80
C ASN A 143 -3.28 0.57 16.92
N GLU A 144 -2.21 -0.08 17.41
CA GLU A 144 -1.33 0.50 18.41
C GLU A 144 -0.70 1.81 17.90
N ILE A 145 -0.22 1.83 16.64
CA ILE A 145 0.36 3.04 16.03
C ILE A 145 -0.69 4.15 15.91
N SER A 146 -1.88 3.83 15.46
CA SER A 146 -2.92 4.84 15.21
C SER A 146 -3.39 5.51 16.51
N GLU A 147 -3.43 4.77 17.62
CA GLU A 147 -3.94 5.25 18.89
C GLU A 147 -2.86 5.86 19.79
N ASN A 148 -1.68 5.28 19.81
CA ASN A 148 -0.64 5.56 20.79
C ASN A 148 0.70 6.01 20.17
N GLY A 149 0.82 5.97 18.84
CA GLY A 149 2.11 6.12 18.17
C GLY A 149 2.99 4.86 18.28
N ALA A 150 4.17 4.90 17.67
CA ALA A 150 5.04 3.74 17.60
C ALA A 150 5.98 3.65 18.80
N SER A 151 5.73 2.71 19.72
CA SER A 151 6.64 2.35 20.79
C SER A 151 7.98 1.80 20.27
N ASN A 152 9.03 1.79 21.10
CA ASN A 152 10.31 1.21 20.69
C ASN A 152 10.20 -0.30 20.48
N ASP A 153 9.43 -1.01 21.29
CA ASP A 153 9.16 -2.44 21.14
C ASP A 153 8.48 -2.74 19.80
N LEU A 154 7.49 -1.92 19.45
CA LEU A 154 6.79 -2.04 18.17
C LEU A 154 7.71 -1.78 16.97
N LYS A 155 8.59 -0.77 17.08
CA LYS A 155 9.61 -0.48 16.04
C LYS A 155 10.55 -1.68 15.83
N GLU A 156 10.97 -2.35 16.88
CA GLU A 156 11.81 -3.55 16.79
C GLU A 156 11.06 -4.73 16.15
N LYS A 157 9.79 -4.93 16.49
CA LYS A 157 8.94 -5.95 15.88
C LYS A 157 8.74 -5.71 14.39
N LEU A 158 8.44 -4.47 13.99
CA LEU A 158 8.30 -4.11 12.58
C LEU A 158 9.61 -4.24 11.81
N LEU A 159 10.75 -3.92 12.41
CA LEU A 159 12.06 -4.02 11.76
C LEU A 159 12.35 -5.42 11.23
N LYS A 160 11.95 -6.46 11.97
CA LYS A 160 12.10 -7.86 11.53
C LYS A 160 11.36 -8.12 10.21
N TYR A 161 10.14 -7.61 10.07
CA TYR A 161 9.36 -7.75 8.85
C TYR A 161 9.92 -6.93 7.69
N ILE A 162 10.37 -5.70 7.96
CA ILE A 162 10.85 -4.77 6.92
C ILE A 162 12.20 -5.24 6.35
N GLN A 163 13.08 -5.77 7.19
CA GLN A 163 14.41 -6.22 6.79
C GLN A 163 14.48 -7.69 6.35
N ASP A 164 13.43 -8.48 6.61
CA ASP A 164 13.37 -9.86 6.16
C ASP A 164 13.20 -9.90 4.64
N PRO A 165 14.18 -10.45 3.89
CA PRO A 165 14.13 -10.44 2.43
C PRO A 165 12.97 -11.26 1.86
N ILE A 166 12.44 -12.22 2.62
CA ILE A 166 11.29 -13.05 2.22
C ILE A 166 10.00 -12.25 2.43
N PHE A 167 9.82 -11.66 3.60
CA PHE A 167 8.61 -10.92 3.95
C PHE A 167 8.51 -9.53 3.30
N SER A 168 9.61 -8.96 2.81
CA SER A 168 9.63 -7.62 2.22
C SER A 168 9.61 -7.62 0.68
N ILE A 169 9.64 -8.78 0.02
CA ILE A 169 9.55 -8.87 -1.44
C ILE A 169 8.25 -8.20 -1.91
N GLY A 170 8.39 -7.24 -2.82
CA GLY A 170 7.28 -6.45 -3.37
C GLY A 170 6.71 -5.38 -2.45
N VAL A 171 6.71 -5.59 -1.13
CA VAL A 171 6.11 -4.67 -0.15
C VAL A 171 6.82 -3.33 -0.10
N ASN A 172 8.16 -3.36 -0.06
CA ASN A 172 8.94 -2.12 -0.01
C ASN A 172 8.79 -1.30 -1.30
N GLY A 173 8.66 -1.95 -2.46
CA GLY A 173 8.34 -1.29 -3.72
C GLY A 173 6.95 -0.63 -3.68
N ALA A 174 5.92 -1.39 -3.28
CA ALA A 174 4.56 -0.87 -3.14
C ALA A 174 4.51 0.31 -2.16
N TYR A 175 5.16 0.20 -1.00
CA TYR A 175 5.25 1.29 -0.03
C TYR A 175 5.95 2.53 -0.61
N THR A 176 7.04 2.34 -1.35
CA THR A 176 7.79 3.44 -1.95
C THR A 176 6.91 4.23 -2.92
N TYR A 177 6.17 3.55 -3.80
CA TYR A 177 5.23 4.19 -4.72
C TYR A 177 3.98 4.72 -4.01
N ALA A 178 3.50 4.07 -2.96
CA ALA A 178 2.41 4.58 -2.14
C ALA A 178 2.77 5.93 -1.49
N LEU A 179 3.94 6.02 -0.90
CA LEU A 179 4.41 7.27 -0.29
C LEU A 179 4.73 8.33 -1.33
N ALA A 180 5.30 7.94 -2.49
CA ALA A 180 5.53 8.86 -3.60
C ALA A 180 4.23 9.43 -4.16
N PHE A 181 3.18 8.60 -4.29
CA PHE A 181 1.85 9.04 -4.71
C PHE A 181 1.30 10.11 -3.76
N ILE A 182 1.35 9.87 -2.45
CA ILE A 182 0.87 10.84 -1.45
C ILE A 182 1.65 12.16 -1.54
N LEU A 183 2.97 12.09 -1.63
CA LEU A 183 3.80 13.30 -1.74
C LEU A 183 3.51 14.09 -3.02
N LEU A 184 3.33 13.43 -4.14
CA LEU A 184 3.01 14.08 -5.42
C LEU A 184 1.60 14.65 -5.43
N HIS A 185 0.65 13.98 -4.78
CA HIS A 185 -0.71 14.49 -4.57
C HIS A 185 -0.68 15.83 -3.81
N GLU A 186 -0.02 15.87 -2.66
CA GLU A 186 0.15 17.10 -1.89
C GLU A 186 0.93 18.18 -2.67
N TYR A 187 1.95 17.77 -3.42
CA TYR A 187 2.71 18.69 -4.26
C TYR A 187 1.84 19.30 -5.36
N THR A 188 0.94 18.52 -5.95
CA THR A 188 0.00 19.03 -6.97
C THR A 188 -0.93 20.10 -6.42
N HIS A 189 -1.46 19.91 -5.21
CA HIS A 189 -2.24 20.96 -4.55
C HIS A 189 -1.46 22.26 -4.39
N PHE A 190 -0.19 22.15 -4.04
CA PHE A 190 0.69 23.32 -3.93
C PHE A 190 0.94 23.98 -5.29
N GLU A 191 1.28 23.20 -6.33
CA GLU A 191 1.58 23.74 -7.67
C GLU A 191 0.39 24.42 -8.31
N LEU A 192 -0.80 23.83 -8.20
CA LEU A 192 -2.02 24.32 -8.82
C LEU A 192 -2.74 25.37 -7.96
N GLY A 193 -2.28 25.61 -6.74
CA GLY A 193 -2.88 26.59 -5.84
C GLY A 193 -4.29 26.23 -5.38
N HIS A 194 -4.61 24.95 -5.28
CA HIS A 194 -5.92 24.41 -4.94
C HIS A 194 -6.49 24.95 -3.61
N ASN A 195 -5.62 25.30 -2.66
CA ASN A 195 -6.04 25.92 -1.39
C ASN A 195 -6.75 27.27 -1.52
N GLN A 196 -6.92 27.78 -2.75
CA GLN A 196 -7.53 29.06 -3.06
C GLN A 196 -8.80 28.95 -3.92
N THR A 197 -9.24 27.73 -4.23
CA THR A 197 -10.32 27.46 -5.19
C THR A 197 -11.64 27.07 -4.52
N GLU A 198 -12.75 27.36 -5.21
CA GLU A 198 -14.09 26.85 -4.85
C GLU A 198 -14.31 25.51 -5.54
N GLY A 199 -14.05 24.39 -4.88
CA GLY A 199 -14.33 23.08 -5.45
C GLY A 199 -13.38 21.97 -4.97
N PRO A 200 -13.24 21.79 -3.66
CA PRO A 200 -12.19 20.93 -3.08
C PRO A 200 -12.22 19.50 -3.63
N LYS A 201 -13.40 18.94 -3.94
CA LYS A 201 -13.51 17.55 -4.46
C LYS A 201 -12.90 17.38 -5.85
N ASN A 202 -13.06 18.36 -6.75
CA ASN A 202 -12.43 18.30 -8.07
C ASN A 202 -10.92 18.46 -7.95
N ASP A 203 -10.46 19.33 -7.07
CA ASP A 203 -9.04 19.55 -6.79
C ASP A 203 -8.37 18.26 -6.29
N GLU A 204 -9.07 17.48 -5.45
CA GLU A 204 -8.62 16.17 -5.00
C GLU A 204 -8.48 15.15 -6.15
N LEU A 205 -9.49 15.08 -7.02
CA LEU A 205 -9.47 14.20 -8.18
C LEU A 205 -8.37 14.57 -9.18
N ASP A 206 -8.11 15.84 -9.36
CA ASP A 206 -7.05 16.35 -10.24
C ASP A 206 -5.65 16.12 -9.63
N ALA A 207 -5.51 16.27 -8.32
CA ALA A 207 -4.28 15.94 -7.60
C ALA A 207 -3.97 14.43 -7.66
N ASP A 208 -4.97 13.58 -7.45
CA ASP A 208 -4.84 12.14 -7.59
C ASP A 208 -4.39 11.74 -9.00
N PHE A 209 -5.08 12.26 -10.02
CA PHE A 209 -4.78 11.93 -11.40
C PHE A 209 -3.37 12.40 -11.79
N SER A 210 -2.99 13.62 -11.42
CA SER A 210 -1.67 14.16 -11.69
C SER A 210 -0.57 13.34 -11.01
N ALA A 211 -0.73 13.03 -9.73
CA ALA A 211 0.22 12.22 -8.98
C ALA A 211 0.38 10.81 -9.56
N PHE A 212 -0.75 10.15 -9.83
CA PHE A 212 -0.76 8.81 -10.40
C PHE A 212 -0.13 8.78 -11.79
N TRP A 213 -0.55 9.69 -12.68
CA TRP A 213 -0.08 9.70 -14.06
C TRP A 213 1.40 10.06 -14.17
N SER A 214 1.90 10.95 -13.32
CA SER A 214 3.33 11.24 -13.23
C SER A 214 4.16 9.99 -12.90
N LEU A 215 3.70 9.16 -11.97
CA LEU A 215 4.38 7.91 -11.62
C LEU A 215 4.23 6.84 -12.72
N TYR A 216 3.02 6.69 -13.26
CA TYR A 216 2.67 5.61 -14.17
C TYR A 216 3.30 5.78 -15.56
N SER A 217 3.32 7.01 -16.10
CA SER A 217 3.89 7.31 -17.42
C SER A 217 5.42 7.18 -17.45
N GLU A 218 6.08 7.41 -16.33
CA GLU A 218 7.53 7.32 -16.21
C GLU A 218 8.04 5.91 -15.80
N ALA A 219 7.12 4.96 -15.61
CA ALA A 219 7.49 3.58 -15.30
C ALA A 219 8.29 2.96 -16.46
N LYS A 220 9.48 2.47 -16.16
CA LYS A 220 10.45 1.97 -17.15
C LYS A 220 10.05 0.65 -17.79
N ASN A 221 9.18 -0.09 -17.13
CA ASN A 221 8.72 -1.39 -17.56
C ASN A 221 7.37 -1.73 -16.91
N GLU A 222 6.74 -2.79 -17.40
CA GLU A 222 5.44 -3.23 -16.92
C GLU A 222 5.41 -3.59 -15.43
N GLN A 223 6.47 -4.20 -14.90
CA GLN A 223 6.55 -4.54 -13.47
C GLN A 223 6.55 -3.27 -12.61
N GLU A 224 7.26 -2.24 -13.02
CA GLU A 224 7.26 -0.94 -12.34
C GLU A 224 5.89 -0.27 -12.41
N ALA A 225 5.25 -0.27 -13.58
CA ALA A 225 3.89 0.25 -13.76
C ALA A 225 2.87 -0.48 -12.86
N ARG A 226 2.94 -1.81 -12.79
CA ARG A 226 2.13 -2.61 -11.84
C ARG A 226 2.38 -2.20 -10.38
N THR A 227 3.62 -1.94 -10.01
CA THR A 227 3.98 -1.54 -8.64
C THR A 227 3.43 -0.14 -8.31
N VAL A 228 3.39 0.77 -9.28
CA VAL A 228 2.73 2.09 -9.14
C VAL A 228 1.25 1.92 -8.82
N VAL A 229 0.52 1.11 -9.60
CA VAL A 229 -0.93 0.86 -9.37
C VAL A 229 -1.18 0.25 -7.99
N VAL A 230 -0.38 -0.75 -7.61
CA VAL A 230 -0.45 -1.36 -6.27
C VAL A 230 -0.19 -0.31 -5.18
N GLY A 231 0.82 0.54 -5.33
CA GLY A 231 1.14 1.60 -4.38
C GLY A 231 -0.01 2.60 -4.21
N MET A 232 -0.60 3.05 -5.30
CA MET A 232 -1.77 3.95 -5.30
C MET A 232 -2.95 3.33 -4.54
N VAL A 233 -3.30 2.08 -4.83
CA VAL A 233 -4.39 1.38 -4.13
C VAL A 233 -4.08 1.19 -2.65
N CYS A 234 -2.84 0.85 -2.30
CA CYS A 234 -2.41 0.79 -0.90
C CYS A 234 -2.62 2.13 -0.19
N SER A 235 -2.27 3.25 -0.83
CA SER A 235 -2.41 4.59 -0.25
C SER A 235 -3.87 4.92 0.07
N LEU A 236 -4.73 4.87 -0.95
CA LEU A 236 -6.13 5.26 -0.82
C LEU A 236 -6.88 4.34 0.15
N SER A 237 -6.68 3.03 0.04
CA SER A 237 -7.32 2.07 0.95
C SER A 237 -6.83 2.21 2.40
N THR A 238 -5.55 2.50 2.60
CA THR A 238 -4.99 2.74 3.94
C THR A 238 -5.58 4.00 4.58
N ILE A 239 -5.78 5.05 3.78
CA ILE A 239 -6.46 6.28 4.23
C ILE A 239 -7.90 5.97 4.64
N ALA A 240 -8.65 5.20 3.82
CA ALA A 240 -10.01 4.80 4.15
C ALA A 240 -10.11 4.04 5.49
N ILE A 241 -9.19 3.10 5.74
CA ILE A 241 -9.16 2.33 6.98
C ILE A 241 -8.81 3.23 8.18
N LEU A 242 -7.85 4.13 8.03
CA LEU A 242 -7.44 5.05 9.08
C LEU A 242 -8.55 6.05 9.44
N GLN A 243 -9.20 6.62 8.43
CA GLN A 243 -10.31 7.56 8.58
C GLN A 243 -11.62 6.86 8.96
N ARG A 244 -11.66 5.52 8.91
CA ARG A 244 -12.83 4.68 9.15
C ARG A 244 -14.01 4.94 8.22
N THR A 245 -13.74 5.44 7.01
CA THR A 245 -14.76 5.72 6.01
C THR A 245 -14.24 5.54 4.59
N TRP A 246 -15.11 5.03 3.70
CA TRP A 246 -14.93 5.02 2.25
C TRP A 246 -15.78 6.10 1.58
N GLN A 247 -16.65 6.74 2.35
CA GLN A 247 -17.61 7.72 1.88
C GLN A 247 -16.96 9.07 1.58
N GLU A 248 -17.65 9.85 0.78
CA GLU A 248 -17.28 11.24 0.56
C GLU A 248 -17.42 12.08 1.84
N THR A 249 -16.61 13.10 1.94
CA THR A 249 -16.70 14.15 2.96
C THR A 249 -17.03 15.50 2.31
N GLU A 250 -17.06 16.55 3.10
CA GLU A 250 -17.22 17.92 2.53
C GLU A 250 -16.03 18.29 1.62
N GLU A 251 -14.84 17.84 1.98
CA GLU A 251 -13.59 18.22 1.32
C GLU A 251 -13.09 17.17 0.30
N HIS A 252 -13.39 15.89 0.51
CA HIS A 252 -12.84 14.80 -0.29
C HIS A 252 -13.93 13.97 -0.97
N PRO A 253 -13.72 13.55 -2.24
CA PRO A 253 -14.54 12.52 -2.89
C PRO A 253 -14.46 11.20 -2.14
N SER A 254 -15.39 10.29 -2.43
CA SER A 254 -15.32 8.93 -1.88
C SER A 254 -14.03 8.21 -2.34
N ILE A 255 -13.49 7.38 -1.48
CA ILE A 255 -12.31 6.58 -1.85
C ILE A 255 -12.62 5.63 -3.01
N THR A 256 -13.86 5.14 -3.10
CA THR A 256 -14.30 4.33 -4.25
C THR A 256 -14.21 5.10 -5.56
N GLU A 257 -14.72 6.32 -5.62
CA GLU A 257 -14.65 7.18 -6.81
C GLU A 257 -13.18 7.47 -7.19
N ARG A 258 -12.33 7.81 -6.22
CA ARG A 258 -10.89 8.05 -6.45
C ARG A 258 -10.21 6.83 -7.06
N ILE A 259 -10.46 5.63 -6.51
CA ILE A 259 -9.88 4.38 -7.01
C ILE A 259 -10.43 4.03 -8.39
N GLU A 260 -11.75 4.05 -8.60
CA GLU A 260 -12.39 3.74 -9.89
C GLU A 260 -11.81 4.59 -11.02
N ARG A 261 -11.76 5.92 -10.82
CA ARG A 261 -11.23 6.86 -11.80
C ARG A 261 -9.78 6.57 -12.21
N LEU A 262 -8.94 6.17 -11.25
CA LEU A 262 -7.55 5.85 -11.52
C LEU A 262 -7.40 4.47 -12.19
N LEU A 263 -8.19 3.48 -11.78
CA LEU A 263 -8.17 2.15 -12.41
C LEU A 263 -8.68 2.19 -13.85
N ASP A 264 -9.67 3.02 -14.15
CA ASP A 264 -10.16 3.22 -15.52
C ASP A 264 -9.07 3.71 -16.48
N SER A 265 -8.09 4.44 -15.96
CA SER A 265 -6.94 4.90 -16.76
C SER A 265 -5.91 3.81 -17.09
N VAL A 266 -6.01 2.62 -16.47
CA VAL A 266 -5.10 1.47 -16.67
C VAL A 266 -5.74 0.26 -17.34
N ASN A 267 -6.89 0.42 -17.97
CA ASN A 267 -7.70 -0.66 -18.55
C ASN A 267 -6.98 -1.60 -19.55
N ASP A 268 -5.84 -1.20 -20.11
CA ASP A 268 -5.07 -2.02 -21.06
C ASP A 268 -4.18 -3.10 -20.41
N LYS A 269 -4.25 -3.26 -19.06
CA LYS A 269 -3.37 -4.20 -18.32
C LYS A 269 -4.14 -5.10 -17.34
N PRO A 270 -4.90 -6.08 -17.83
CA PRO A 270 -5.82 -6.89 -17.02
C PRO A 270 -5.14 -7.67 -15.88
N GLU A 271 -3.91 -8.13 -16.05
CA GLU A 271 -3.21 -8.89 -15.00
C GLU A 271 -2.89 -8.07 -13.75
N CYS A 272 -2.63 -6.76 -13.92
CA CYS A 272 -2.44 -5.86 -12.79
C CYS A 272 -3.74 -5.69 -12.00
N LEU A 273 -4.87 -5.61 -12.70
CA LEU A 273 -6.18 -5.39 -12.11
C LEU A 273 -6.63 -6.57 -11.23
N VAL A 274 -6.29 -7.82 -11.59
CA VAL A 274 -6.60 -9.00 -10.75
C VAL A 274 -6.01 -8.85 -9.35
N LYS A 275 -4.71 -8.57 -9.25
CA LYS A 275 -4.05 -8.39 -7.95
C LYS A 275 -4.66 -7.25 -7.15
N VAL A 276 -4.93 -6.15 -7.82
CA VAL A 276 -5.45 -4.94 -7.19
C VAL A 276 -6.87 -5.14 -6.68
N LYS A 277 -7.75 -5.82 -7.43
CA LYS A 277 -9.10 -6.18 -6.98
C LYS A 277 -9.08 -7.06 -5.74
N HIS A 278 -8.22 -8.08 -5.70
CA HIS A 278 -8.01 -8.88 -4.48
C HIS A 278 -7.64 -8.00 -3.29
N MET A 279 -6.65 -7.12 -3.46
CA MET A 279 -6.19 -6.23 -2.40
C MET A 279 -7.33 -5.33 -1.88
N ILE A 280 -8.09 -4.70 -2.77
CA ILE A 280 -9.21 -3.83 -2.40
C ILE A 280 -10.27 -4.60 -1.61
N CYS A 281 -10.65 -5.79 -2.08
CA CYS A 281 -11.60 -6.65 -1.36
C CYS A 281 -11.13 -6.93 0.08
N TYR A 282 -9.85 -7.23 0.28
CA TYR A 282 -9.30 -7.44 1.63
C TYR A 282 -9.26 -6.17 2.46
N TYR A 283 -8.94 -5.03 1.88
CA TYR A 283 -8.98 -3.75 2.59
C TYR A 283 -10.39 -3.40 3.05
N ILE A 284 -11.40 -3.63 2.23
CA ILE A 284 -12.81 -3.44 2.61
C ILE A 284 -13.19 -4.35 3.78
N ARG A 285 -12.81 -5.63 3.74
CA ARG A 285 -13.08 -6.57 4.84
C ARG A 285 -12.37 -6.16 6.14
N ILE A 286 -11.13 -5.70 6.05
CA ILE A 286 -10.40 -5.20 7.23
C ILE A 286 -11.09 -3.94 7.76
N TRP A 287 -11.48 -3.02 6.89
CA TRP A 287 -12.21 -1.82 7.28
C TRP A 287 -13.54 -2.18 7.97
N ALA A 288 -14.33 -3.07 7.42
CA ALA A 288 -15.57 -3.53 8.02
C ALA A 288 -15.34 -4.15 9.41
N PHE A 289 -14.28 -4.95 9.55
CA PHE A 289 -13.88 -5.54 10.84
C PHE A 289 -13.50 -4.46 11.87
N VAL A 290 -12.63 -3.50 11.53
CA VAL A 290 -12.15 -2.48 12.49
C VAL A 290 -13.19 -1.41 12.81
N THR A 291 -14.18 -1.20 11.93
CA THR A 291 -15.29 -0.25 12.17
C THR A 291 -16.47 -0.91 12.86
N GLY A 292 -16.54 -2.24 12.86
CA GLY A 292 -17.70 -2.98 13.35
C GLY A 292 -18.90 -2.95 12.41
N CYS A 293 -18.70 -2.56 11.15
CA CYS A 293 -19.72 -2.68 10.11
C CYS A 293 -19.97 -4.16 9.83
N GLY A 294 -21.17 -4.65 10.19
CA GLY A 294 -21.57 -6.03 9.97
C GLY A 294 -21.88 -6.33 8.50
N ASP A 295 -22.10 -7.61 8.20
CA ASP A 295 -22.60 -8.08 6.91
C ASP A 295 -21.75 -7.74 5.68
N CYS A 296 -20.42 -7.57 5.87
CA CYS A 296 -19.51 -7.42 4.73
C CYS A 296 -19.59 -8.67 3.84
N PRO A 297 -19.79 -8.52 2.52
CA PRO A 297 -19.89 -9.65 1.60
C PRO A 297 -18.70 -10.61 1.71
N ASP A 298 -18.96 -11.89 1.53
CA ASP A 298 -17.91 -12.88 1.37
C ASP A 298 -17.39 -12.90 -0.07
N PHE A 299 -16.19 -13.46 -0.26
CA PHE A 299 -15.70 -13.72 -1.60
C PHE A 299 -16.59 -14.72 -2.32
N VAL A 300 -16.96 -14.40 -3.56
CA VAL A 300 -17.64 -15.33 -4.46
C VAL A 300 -16.59 -16.26 -5.07
N GLU A 301 -16.68 -17.55 -4.78
CA GLU A 301 -15.71 -18.53 -5.25
C GLU A 301 -15.62 -18.53 -6.78
N GLY A 302 -14.42 -18.35 -7.31
CA GLY A 302 -14.14 -18.35 -8.75
C GLY A 302 -14.62 -17.10 -9.51
N ASP A 303 -15.14 -16.07 -8.83
CA ASP A 303 -15.64 -14.85 -9.47
C ASP A 303 -15.15 -13.59 -8.70
N LEU A 304 -13.92 -13.18 -9.02
CA LEU A 304 -13.30 -12.00 -8.41
C LEU A 304 -14.03 -10.70 -8.79
N ASP A 305 -14.49 -10.60 -10.03
CA ASP A 305 -15.18 -9.38 -10.50
C ASP A 305 -16.47 -9.17 -9.73
N LYS A 306 -17.26 -10.23 -9.57
CA LYS A 306 -18.46 -10.17 -8.74
C LYS A 306 -18.15 -9.85 -7.28
N SER A 307 -17.12 -10.46 -6.71
CA SER A 307 -16.68 -10.16 -5.33
C SER A 307 -16.32 -8.68 -5.17
N PHE A 308 -15.58 -8.15 -6.14
CA PHE A 308 -15.17 -6.75 -6.15
C PHE A 308 -16.39 -5.82 -6.24
N ASP A 309 -17.30 -6.07 -7.18
CA ASP A 309 -18.48 -5.24 -7.38
C ASP A 309 -19.39 -5.24 -6.13
N GLU A 310 -19.66 -6.42 -5.55
CA GLU A 310 -20.46 -6.52 -4.32
C GLU A 310 -19.82 -5.79 -3.13
N MET A 311 -18.51 -5.88 -2.96
CA MET A 311 -17.79 -5.17 -1.90
C MET A 311 -17.73 -3.66 -2.13
N PHE A 312 -17.58 -3.21 -3.37
CA PHE A 312 -17.64 -1.79 -3.71
C PHE A 312 -19.03 -1.20 -3.45
N GLU A 313 -20.10 -1.91 -3.83
CA GLU A 313 -21.46 -1.49 -3.50
C GLU A 313 -21.71 -1.49 -1.99
N TYR A 314 -21.16 -2.45 -1.26
CA TYR A 314 -21.27 -2.48 0.20
C TYR A 314 -20.68 -1.22 0.85
N VAL A 315 -19.46 -0.80 0.49
CA VAL A 315 -18.86 0.40 1.09
C VAL A 315 -19.50 1.70 0.62
N LYS A 316 -20.19 1.73 -0.52
CA LYS A 316 -21.00 2.88 -0.96
C LYS A 316 -22.26 3.07 -0.10
N GLN A 317 -22.67 2.06 0.65
CA GLN A 317 -23.90 2.08 1.48
C GLN A 317 -23.59 2.30 2.97
N HIS A 318 -22.36 2.12 3.39
CA HIS A 318 -21.92 2.19 4.78
C HIS A 318 -20.82 3.23 4.98
#